data_69fc5a29fc81fdc424d522250ce5177d
#
_entry.id   69fc5a29fc81fdc424d522250ce5177d
#
_cell.length_a   1.000
_cell.length_b   1.000
_cell.length_c   1.000
_cell.angle_alpha   90.00
_cell.angle_beta   90.00
_cell.angle_gamma   90.00
#
_symmetry.space_group_name_H-M   'P 1'
#
loop_
_entity.id
_entity.type
_entity.pdbx_description
1 polymer ?
#
loop_
_entity_poly.entity_id
_entity_poly.type
_entity_poly.pdbx_seq_one_letter_code
_entity_poly.pdbx_strand_id
1 'polypeptide(L)'
;MLYRIFVVIVIYSWLLSCEKEVKVKEIYDWKTIQVTATAYNSLAYQTNSNPQITAFGDSLKPGLKYIAVSRDLLKMGLKHNTPVKIEGFEGVYLVKDKMNRRWTNRIDIYMGVDVKAARNWGKKKISISYGILKKTE
;
A
#
# COMPACT_ATOMS: atom_id res chain seq x y z
N MET A 1 32.75 22.69 -23.66
CA MET A 1 31.71 22.06 -24.50
C MET A 1 31.11 20.81 -23.82
N LEU A 2 31.92 19.90 -23.33
CA LEU A 2 31.42 18.67 -22.60
C LEU A 2 30.62 18.98 -21.33
N TYR A 3 30.99 19.98 -20.54
CA TYR A 3 30.30 20.38 -19.32
C TYR A 3 28.85 20.87 -19.56
N ARG A 4 28.64 21.57 -20.68
CA ARG A 4 27.30 22.05 -21.07
C ARG A 4 26.35 20.91 -21.48
N ILE A 5 26.88 19.86 -22.09
CA ILE A 5 26.12 18.67 -22.49
C ILE A 5 25.73 17.86 -21.26
N PHE A 6 26.63 17.74 -20.27
CA PHE A 6 26.34 17.02 -19.03
C PHE A 6 25.23 17.65 -18.19
N VAL A 7 25.21 18.98 -18.10
CA VAL A 7 24.16 19.74 -17.38
C VAL A 7 22.78 19.55 -18.05
N VAL A 8 22.73 19.56 -19.38
CA VAL A 8 21.47 19.36 -20.12
C VAL A 8 20.92 17.95 -19.92
N ILE A 9 21.79 16.93 -19.90
CA ILE A 9 21.37 15.52 -19.68
C ILE A 9 20.81 15.32 -18.27
N VAL A 10 21.42 15.94 -17.25
CA VAL A 10 20.95 15.87 -15.86
C VAL A 10 19.58 16.54 -15.69
N ILE A 11 19.37 17.70 -16.31
CA ILE A 11 18.06 18.40 -16.26
C ILE A 11 16.96 17.59 -16.96
N TYR A 12 17.29 16.94 -18.09
CA TYR A 12 16.32 16.09 -18.81
C TYR A 12 15.91 14.84 -18.02
N SER A 13 16.83 14.27 -17.23
CA SER A 13 16.57 13.13 -16.36
C SER A 13 15.60 13.45 -15.21
N TRP A 14 15.58 14.69 -14.73
CA TRP A 14 14.66 15.12 -13.67
C TRP A 14 13.22 15.37 -14.16
N LEU A 15 13.06 15.73 -15.43
CA LEU A 15 11.74 15.95 -16.03
C LEU A 15 10.97 14.65 -16.30
N LEU A 16 11.66 13.55 -16.55
CA LEU A 16 11.04 12.23 -16.79
C LEU A 16 10.49 11.55 -15.52
N SER A 17 10.97 11.95 -14.33
CA SER A 17 10.49 11.39 -13.06
C SER A 17 9.10 11.91 -12.65
N CYS A 18 8.67 13.05 -13.17
CA CYS A 18 7.40 13.69 -12.80
C CYS A 18 6.17 13.10 -13.55
N GLU A 19 6.41 12.49 -14.72
CA GLU A 19 5.31 12.04 -15.62
C GLU A 19 4.52 10.84 -15.10
N LYS A 20 5.16 9.95 -14.33
CA LYS A 20 4.49 8.77 -13.75
C LYS A 20 3.55 9.10 -12.60
N GLU A 21 3.88 10.08 -11.76
CA GLU A 21 3.00 10.50 -10.65
C GLU A 21 1.75 11.23 -11.13
N VAL A 22 1.87 12.02 -12.17
CA VAL A 22 0.75 12.76 -12.76
C VAL A 22 -0.27 11.80 -13.38
N LYS A 23 0.18 10.77 -14.12
CA LYS A 23 -0.73 9.76 -14.70
C LYS A 23 -1.51 8.96 -13.68
N VAL A 24 -0.90 8.60 -12.54
CA VAL A 24 -1.60 7.87 -11.46
C VAL A 24 -2.65 8.75 -10.78
N LYS A 25 -2.42 10.06 -10.67
CA LYS A 25 -3.42 11.00 -10.16
C LYS A 25 -4.63 11.17 -11.08
N GLU A 26 -4.43 11.08 -12.39
CA GLU A 26 -5.51 11.26 -13.38
C GLU A 26 -6.46 10.07 -13.50
N ILE A 27 -5.98 8.85 -13.22
CA ILE A 27 -6.74 7.61 -13.37
C ILE A 27 -7.64 7.32 -12.16
N TYR A 28 -7.24 7.80 -10.97
CA TYR A 28 -7.92 7.49 -9.72
C TYR A 28 -8.60 8.73 -9.11
N ASP A 29 -9.81 8.52 -8.62
CA ASP A 29 -10.46 9.41 -7.65
C ASP A 29 -10.04 8.96 -6.24
N TRP A 30 -9.30 9.80 -5.53
CA TRP A 30 -8.74 9.49 -4.24
C TRP A 30 -9.66 9.89 -3.11
N LYS A 31 -10.05 8.94 -2.26
CA LYS A 31 -10.86 9.16 -1.07
C LYS A 31 -10.03 8.96 0.18
N THR A 32 -10.15 9.89 1.13
CA THR A 32 -9.41 9.85 2.41
C THR A 32 -10.34 9.45 3.54
N ILE A 33 -9.89 8.50 4.35
CA ILE A 33 -10.59 8.04 5.56
C ILE A 33 -9.61 7.83 6.71
N GLN A 34 -10.12 7.86 7.95
CA GLN A 34 -9.35 7.44 9.12
C GLN A 34 -9.62 5.98 9.44
N VAL A 35 -8.57 5.24 9.74
CA VAL A 35 -8.62 3.81 10.09
C VAL A 35 -7.74 3.52 11.30
N THR A 36 -7.97 2.38 11.93
CA THR A 36 -7.00 1.79 12.86
C THR A 36 -6.01 0.96 12.05
N ALA A 37 -4.72 1.24 12.17
CA ALA A 37 -3.65 0.50 11.52
C ALA A 37 -2.87 -0.35 12.52
N THR A 38 -2.63 -1.59 12.17
CA THR A 38 -1.72 -2.54 12.80
C THR A 38 -0.71 -3.04 11.76
N ALA A 39 0.22 -3.89 12.16
CA ALA A 39 1.20 -4.49 11.26
C ALA A 39 1.29 -5.99 11.45
N TYR A 40 1.60 -6.73 10.37
CA TYR A 40 1.75 -8.18 10.41
C TYR A 40 2.97 -8.68 9.63
N ASN A 41 3.36 -9.92 9.92
CA ASN A 41 4.47 -10.60 9.28
C ASN A 41 4.02 -11.92 8.64
N SER A 42 4.80 -12.41 7.67
CA SER A 42 4.58 -13.70 7.01
C SER A 42 5.41 -14.83 7.64
N LEU A 43 5.31 -15.02 8.95
CA LEU A 43 6.03 -16.07 9.67
C LEU A 43 5.13 -17.27 9.96
N ALA A 44 5.67 -18.48 9.76
CA ALA A 44 4.94 -19.73 9.88
C ALA A 44 4.25 -19.92 11.24
N TYR A 45 4.86 -19.42 12.33
CA TYR A 45 4.31 -19.56 13.68
C TYR A 45 3.23 -18.52 14.03
N GLN A 46 3.01 -17.51 13.17
CA GLN A 46 2.03 -16.43 13.42
C GLN A 46 0.72 -16.60 12.67
N THR A 47 0.66 -17.49 11.69
CA THR A 47 -0.48 -17.67 10.79
C THR A 47 -0.79 -19.14 10.54
N ASN A 48 -1.78 -19.42 9.71
CA ASN A 48 -2.14 -20.77 9.25
C ASN A 48 -1.01 -21.44 8.45
N SER A 49 -1.21 -22.68 8.02
CA SER A 49 -0.25 -23.55 7.32
C SER A 49 0.45 -22.92 6.11
N ASN A 50 -0.01 -21.80 5.59
CA ASN A 50 0.57 -21.11 4.41
C ASN A 50 0.69 -19.60 4.64
N PRO A 51 1.65 -19.12 5.49
CA PRO A 51 1.78 -17.71 5.87
C PRO A 51 2.23 -16.80 4.73
N GLN A 52 2.68 -17.36 3.63
CA GLN A 52 3.16 -16.64 2.45
C GLN A 52 2.08 -16.39 1.39
N ILE A 53 0.85 -16.86 1.62
CA ILE A 53 -0.27 -16.67 0.70
C ILE A 53 -1.37 -15.87 1.39
N THR A 54 -1.82 -14.80 0.75
CA THR A 54 -2.90 -13.97 1.26
C THR A 54 -4.26 -14.63 1.07
N ALA A 55 -5.30 -14.07 1.71
CA ALA A 55 -6.68 -14.53 1.53
C ALA A 55 -7.21 -14.35 0.08
N PHE A 56 -6.56 -13.53 -0.75
CA PHE A 56 -6.85 -13.39 -2.18
C PHE A 56 -5.95 -14.25 -3.08
N GLY A 57 -5.03 -15.03 -2.50
CA GLY A 57 -4.13 -15.92 -3.22
C GLY A 57 -2.82 -15.28 -3.70
N ASP A 58 -2.53 -14.05 -3.29
CA ASP A 58 -1.28 -13.38 -3.63
C ASP A 58 -0.12 -13.90 -2.77
N SER A 59 1.07 -14.03 -3.36
CA SER A 59 2.29 -14.39 -2.62
C SER A 59 2.85 -13.21 -1.86
N LEU A 60 3.20 -13.43 -0.60
CA LEU A 60 3.90 -12.48 0.25
C LEU A 60 5.40 -12.69 0.15
N LYS A 61 6.13 -11.59 -0.11
CA LYS A 61 7.60 -11.56 -0.09
C LYS A 61 8.04 -10.30 0.66
N PRO A 62 9.13 -10.36 1.46
CA PRO A 62 9.67 -9.16 2.11
C PRO A 62 9.89 -8.01 1.13
N GLY A 63 9.58 -6.77 1.56
CA GLY A 63 9.72 -5.56 0.76
C GLY A 63 8.49 -5.19 -0.11
N LEU A 64 7.48 -6.06 -0.20
CA LEU A 64 6.23 -5.72 -0.91
C LEU A 64 5.38 -4.75 -0.09
N LYS A 65 4.84 -3.72 -0.76
CA LYS A 65 3.95 -2.72 -0.17
C LYS A 65 2.50 -3.20 -0.24
N TYR A 66 2.14 -4.09 0.69
CA TYR A 66 0.84 -4.73 0.76
C TYR A 66 0.13 -4.44 2.07
N ILE A 67 -1.19 -4.43 2.04
CA ILE A 67 -2.04 -4.33 3.23
C ILE A 67 -3.16 -5.35 3.18
N ALA A 68 -3.57 -5.80 4.37
CA ALA A 68 -4.84 -6.44 4.60
C ALA A 68 -5.87 -5.39 5.05
N VAL A 69 -7.14 -5.56 4.67
CA VAL A 69 -8.22 -4.67 5.07
C VAL A 69 -9.37 -5.42 5.73
N SER A 70 -10.04 -4.77 6.67
CA SER A 70 -11.27 -5.30 7.26
C SER A 70 -12.40 -5.33 6.21
N ARG A 71 -13.38 -6.22 6.41
CA ARG A 71 -14.39 -6.54 5.39
C ARG A 71 -15.36 -5.40 5.10
N ASP A 72 -15.58 -4.50 6.05
CA ASP A 72 -16.34 -3.27 5.86
C ASP A 72 -15.65 -2.32 4.89
N LEU A 73 -14.31 -2.20 4.94
CA LEU A 73 -13.53 -1.40 4.00
C LEU A 73 -13.59 -1.97 2.57
N LEU A 74 -13.66 -3.30 2.40
CA LEU A 74 -13.89 -3.91 1.09
C LEU A 74 -15.21 -3.42 0.46
N LYS A 75 -16.28 -3.30 1.27
CA LYS A 75 -17.58 -2.80 0.81
C LYS A 75 -17.54 -1.32 0.45
N MET A 76 -16.64 -0.54 1.06
CA MET A 76 -16.42 0.88 0.75
C MET A 76 -15.61 1.12 -0.53
N GLY A 77 -15.04 0.07 -1.13
CA GLY A 77 -14.27 0.15 -2.37
C GLY A 77 -12.79 -0.17 -2.25
N LEU A 78 -12.26 -0.48 -1.05
CA LEU A 78 -10.89 -0.98 -0.88
C LEU A 78 -10.82 -2.46 -1.27
N LYS A 79 -11.07 -2.76 -2.53
CA LYS A 79 -11.06 -4.12 -3.09
C LYS A 79 -9.65 -4.62 -3.38
N HIS A 80 -9.52 -5.88 -3.74
CA HIS A 80 -8.24 -6.45 -4.21
C HIS A 80 -7.59 -5.56 -5.29
N ASN A 81 -6.30 -5.28 -5.15
CA ASN A 81 -5.48 -4.38 -5.98
C ASN A 81 -5.82 -2.87 -5.89
N THR A 82 -6.70 -2.44 -5.01
CA THR A 82 -6.93 -1.01 -4.80
C THR A 82 -5.65 -0.35 -4.29
N PRO A 83 -5.18 0.74 -4.94
CA PRO A 83 -4.01 1.50 -4.48
C PRO A 83 -4.37 2.33 -3.25
N VAL A 84 -3.46 2.34 -2.27
CA VAL A 84 -3.63 3.02 -0.99
C VAL A 84 -2.36 3.78 -0.64
N LYS A 85 -2.51 5.07 -0.29
CA LYS A 85 -1.48 5.88 0.33
C LYS A 85 -1.72 5.90 1.83
N ILE A 86 -0.67 5.67 2.62
CA ILE A 86 -0.76 5.55 4.08
C ILE A 86 0.03 6.68 4.72
N GLU A 87 -0.60 7.40 5.64
CA GLU A 87 0.07 8.44 6.44
C GLU A 87 1.32 7.88 7.13
N GLY A 88 2.46 8.57 6.95
CA GLY A 88 3.75 8.15 7.50
C GLY A 88 4.50 7.10 6.69
N PHE A 89 3.99 6.68 5.54
CA PHE A 89 4.67 5.74 4.63
C PHE A 89 4.80 6.32 3.22
N GLU A 90 5.95 6.12 2.62
CA GLU A 90 6.20 6.53 1.24
C GLU A 90 5.64 5.52 0.23
N GLY A 91 5.16 6.05 -0.90
CA GLY A 91 4.70 5.29 -2.05
C GLY A 91 3.28 4.77 -1.91
N VAL A 92 2.92 3.85 -2.80
CA VAL A 92 1.58 3.29 -2.92
C VAL A 92 1.59 1.84 -2.48
N TYR A 93 0.69 1.50 -1.57
CA TYR A 93 0.41 0.15 -1.12
C TYR A 93 -0.75 -0.44 -1.91
N LEU A 94 -0.83 -1.75 -2.00
CA LEU A 94 -1.94 -2.45 -2.64
C LEU A 94 -2.72 -3.27 -1.61
N VAL A 95 -4.04 -3.25 -1.72
CA VAL A 95 -4.90 -4.17 -0.97
C VAL A 95 -4.70 -5.58 -1.53
N LYS A 96 -4.06 -6.46 -0.76
CA LYS A 96 -3.73 -7.83 -1.16
C LYS A 96 -4.25 -8.90 -0.22
N ASP A 97 -4.85 -8.48 0.90
CA ASP A 97 -5.34 -9.43 1.88
C ASP A 97 -6.60 -8.90 2.58
N LYS A 98 -7.34 -9.77 3.23
CA LYS A 98 -8.53 -9.44 4.03
C LYS A 98 -8.40 -9.99 5.44
N MET A 99 -8.83 -9.18 6.40
CA MET A 99 -8.76 -9.50 7.81
C MET A 99 -9.93 -10.41 8.26
N ASN A 100 -9.77 -10.98 9.45
CA ASN A 100 -10.83 -11.73 10.12
C ASN A 100 -12.09 -10.84 10.27
N ARG A 101 -13.29 -11.48 10.21
CA ARG A 101 -14.60 -10.79 10.27
C ARG A 101 -14.85 -9.97 11.53
N ARG A 102 -14.14 -10.27 12.62
CA ARG A 102 -14.24 -9.54 13.90
C ARG A 102 -13.70 -8.11 13.83
N TRP A 103 -12.88 -7.80 12.81
CA TRP A 103 -12.27 -6.49 12.67
C TRP A 103 -13.09 -5.58 11.76
N THR A 104 -13.23 -4.32 12.21
CA THR A 104 -13.91 -3.24 11.48
C THR A 104 -13.05 -1.99 11.46
N ASN A 105 -13.16 -1.19 10.39
CA ASN A 105 -12.43 0.05 10.17
C ASN A 105 -10.92 -0.09 10.45
N ARG A 106 -10.32 -1.15 9.91
CA ARG A 106 -8.94 -1.51 10.20
C ARG A 106 -8.19 -1.95 8.96
N ILE A 107 -6.91 -1.56 8.93
CA ILE A 107 -5.91 -2.11 8.01
C ILE A 107 -4.80 -2.80 8.81
N ASP A 108 -4.11 -3.73 8.15
CA ASP A 108 -2.94 -4.42 8.68
C ASP A 108 -1.81 -4.31 7.66
N ILE A 109 -0.70 -3.66 8.04
CA ILE A 109 0.39 -3.32 7.14
C ILE A 109 1.38 -4.47 7.12
N TYR A 110 1.67 -5.00 5.93
CA TYR A 110 2.66 -6.05 5.77
C TYR A 110 4.08 -5.52 5.98
N MET A 111 4.80 -6.12 6.92
CA MET A 111 6.19 -5.77 7.27
C MET A 111 7.16 -6.95 7.08
N GLY A 112 6.91 -7.78 6.08
CA GLY A 112 7.78 -8.90 5.73
C GLY A 112 8.01 -9.87 6.88
N VAL A 113 9.27 -10.11 7.22
CA VAL A 113 9.70 -10.97 8.34
C VAL A 113 10.26 -10.15 9.51
N ASP A 114 10.21 -8.83 9.45
CA ASP A 114 10.70 -7.96 10.53
C ASP A 114 9.66 -7.83 11.66
N VAL A 115 9.74 -8.77 12.60
CA VAL A 115 8.86 -8.81 13.79
C VAL A 115 9.06 -7.59 14.67
N LYS A 116 10.30 -7.07 14.77
CA LYS A 116 10.61 -5.91 15.60
C LYS A 116 9.96 -4.65 15.05
N ALA A 117 10.02 -4.42 13.73
CA ALA A 117 9.36 -3.30 13.07
C ALA A 117 7.84 -3.37 13.26
N ALA A 118 7.21 -4.52 13.04
CA ALA A 118 5.78 -4.72 13.22
C ALA A 118 5.34 -4.50 14.67
N ARG A 119 6.12 -4.97 15.64
CA ARG A 119 5.86 -4.81 17.07
C ARG A 119 6.02 -3.36 17.53
N ASN A 120 7.05 -2.67 17.04
CA ASN A 120 7.32 -1.25 17.35
C ASN A 120 6.25 -0.33 16.72
N TRP A 121 5.72 -0.70 15.56
CA TRP A 121 4.61 0.01 14.94
C TRP A 121 3.38 0.02 15.86
N GLY A 122 3.01 -1.13 16.39
CA GLY A 122 1.90 -1.29 17.32
C GLY A 122 0.54 -1.06 16.66
N LYS A 123 -0.32 -0.26 17.31
CA LYS A 123 -1.67 0.08 16.87
C LYS A 123 -1.87 1.59 16.92
N LYS A 124 -2.24 2.19 15.79
CA LYS A 124 -2.43 3.64 15.65
C LYS A 124 -3.69 3.96 14.86
N LYS A 125 -4.26 5.15 15.13
CA LYS A 125 -5.23 5.77 14.23
C LYS A 125 -4.49 6.65 13.24
N ILE A 126 -4.69 6.43 11.96
CA ILE A 126 -4.01 7.14 10.87
C ILE A 126 -4.97 7.42 9.73
N SER A 127 -4.62 8.37 8.88
CA SER A 127 -5.31 8.63 7.63
C SER A 127 -4.75 7.76 6.51
N ILE A 128 -5.64 7.23 5.67
CA ILE A 128 -5.30 6.59 4.42
C ILE A 128 -6.07 7.23 3.27
N SER A 129 -5.46 7.27 2.09
CA SER A 129 -6.14 7.65 0.85
C SER A 129 -6.15 6.47 -0.11
N TYR A 130 -7.33 6.04 -0.56
CA TYR A 130 -7.46 4.93 -1.50
C TYR A 130 -8.04 5.41 -2.83
N GLY A 131 -7.54 4.84 -3.93
CA GLY A 131 -7.90 5.23 -5.28
C GLY A 131 -9.04 4.37 -5.83
N ILE A 132 -10.10 5.01 -6.28
CA ILE A 132 -11.17 4.38 -7.06
C ILE A 132 -10.97 4.77 -8.52
N LEU A 133 -10.98 3.81 -9.43
CA LEU A 133 -10.87 4.09 -10.87
C LEU A 133 -11.98 5.05 -11.30
N LYS A 134 -11.61 6.14 -11.95
CA LYS A 134 -12.57 7.02 -12.60
C LYS A 134 -13.31 6.25 -13.68
N LYS A 135 -14.63 6.42 -13.74
CA LYS A 135 -15.40 5.92 -14.88
C LYS A 135 -14.97 6.72 -16.11
N THR A 136 -14.42 6.06 -17.12
CA THR A 136 -14.31 6.62 -18.47
C THR A 136 -15.73 6.66 -19.04
N GLU A 137 -16.22 7.88 -19.31
CA GLU A 137 -17.42 8.08 -20.13
C GLU A 137 -17.15 7.69 -21.58
#